data_28f08bb0ec0b9c487687c6583309adeb
#
_entry.id   28f08bb0ec0b9c487687c6583309adeb
#
_cell.length_a   1.000
_cell.length_b   1.000
_cell.length_c   1.000
_cell.angle_alpha   90.00
_cell.angle_beta   90.00
_cell.angle_gamma   90.00
#
_symmetry.space_group_name_H-M   'P 1'
#
loop_
_entity.id
_entity.type
_entity.pdbx_description
1 polymer ?
#
loop_
_entity_poly.entity_id
_entity_poly.type
_entity_poly.pdbx_seq_one_letter_code
_entity_poly.pdbx_strand_id
1 'polypeptide(L)'
;MRAYSAGGVVFRLAPMRSPENNFIINSFDLGLDTSGSDEIVSMEVVLVGRSHVGIWALPKGTPQPGETIEQVAVREAQEETGLQVRLIAYVGSISYSFVRDSVRYHKQVRHFLLEAIGGDTTLHDHEYDLVEWFPLHEACRRLTFQNEVHILYQAEEMLQRWLHHQRKEGQK
;
A
#
# COMPACT_ATOMS: atom_id res chain seq x y z
N MET A 1 -20.15 14.08 13.41
CA MET A 1 -20.22 13.90 11.93
C MET A 1 -19.33 12.73 11.53
N ARG A 2 -19.77 11.88 10.66
CA ARG A 2 -18.97 10.74 10.16
C ARG A 2 -18.37 11.09 8.80
N ALA A 3 -17.07 10.81 8.65
CA ALA A 3 -16.34 10.98 7.40
C ALA A 3 -15.63 9.67 7.02
N TYR A 4 -15.57 9.40 5.73
CA TYR A 4 -14.95 8.21 5.20
C TYR A 4 -13.85 8.60 4.21
N SER A 5 -12.79 7.83 4.23
CA SER A 5 -11.71 7.88 3.24
C SER A 5 -11.31 6.48 2.85
N ALA A 6 -10.62 6.34 1.75
CA ALA A 6 -10.00 5.11 1.35
C ALA A 6 -8.63 5.35 0.74
N GLY A 7 -7.80 4.37 0.84
CA GLY A 7 -6.47 4.36 0.27
C GLY A 7 -5.89 2.96 0.37
N GLY A 8 -4.58 2.86 0.42
CA GLY A 8 -4.03 1.53 0.49
C GLY A 8 -2.54 1.44 0.64
N VAL A 9 -2.13 0.20 0.68
CA VAL A 9 -0.75 -0.23 0.63
C VAL A 9 -0.40 -0.55 -0.82
N VAL A 10 0.29 0.37 -1.47
CA VAL A 10 0.77 0.20 -2.84
C VAL A 10 2.09 -0.54 -2.78
N PHE A 11 2.14 -1.74 -3.32
CA PHE A 11 3.30 -2.62 -3.23
C PHE A 11 3.81 -3.07 -4.59
N ARG A 12 5.07 -3.47 -4.60
CA ARG A 12 5.72 -4.28 -5.62
C ARG A 12 6.60 -5.33 -4.96
N LEU A 13 6.89 -6.40 -5.67
CA LEU A 13 7.87 -7.39 -5.29
C LEU A 13 9.18 -7.07 -6.02
N ALA A 14 10.28 -7.01 -5.30
CA ALA A 14 11.59 -6.70 -5.83
C ALA A 14 12.60 -7.76 -5.42
N PRO A 15 13.67 -8.00 -6.22
CA PRO A 15 14.77 -8.86 -5.80
C PRO A 15 15.35 -8.37 -4.48
N MET A 16 15.65 -9.30 -3.60
CA MET A 16 16.11 -8.98 -2.25
C MET A 16 17.45 -8.28 -2.25
N ARG A 17 17.52 -7.16 -1.57
CA ARG A 17 18.76 -6.38 -1.39
C ARG A 17 19.40 -6.53 0.00
N SER A 18 18.69 -7.12 0.97
CA SER A 18 19.20 -7.36 2.32
C SER A 18 18.51 -8.55 2.99
N PRO A 19 19.19 -9.23 3.96
CA PRO A 19 18.71 -10.48 4.55
C PRO A 19 17.52 -10.34 5.51
N GLU A 20 17.07 -9.14 5.83
CA GLU A 20 16.10 -8.92 6.89
C GLU A 20 14.62 -9.10 6.49
N ASN A 21 14.31 -9.27 5.20
CA ASN A 21 12.93 -9.25 4.68
C ASN A 21 12.62 -10.43 3.76
N ASN A 22 12.81 -11.64 4.25
CA ASN A 22 12.72 -12.84 3.42
C ASN A 22 11.29 -13.33 3.20
N PHE A 23 10.70 -13.05 2.04
CA PHE A 23 9.71 -13.93 1.43
C PHE A 23 10.42 -14.89 0.48
N ILE A 24 10.33 -16.18 0.71
CA ILE A 24 10.76 -17.16 -0.27
C ILE A 24 9.62 -17.32 -1.27
N ILE A 25 9.76 -16.73 -2.43
CA ILE A 25 8.86 -16.93 -3.56
C ILE A 25 9.67 -17.64 -4.63
N ASN A 26 9.20 -18.80 -5.05
CA ASN A 26 9.79 -19.46 -6.20
C ASN A 26 9.57 -18.57 -7.44
N SER A 27 10.57 -18.46 -8.28
CA SER A 27 10.51 -17.69 -9.53
C SER A 27 9.30 -18.03 -10.43
N PHE A 28 8.74 -19.23 -10.26
CA PHE A 28 7.49 -19.65 -10.89
C PHE A 28 6.29 -18.79 -10.53
N ASP A 29 6.25 -18.22 -9.33
CA ASP A 29 5.09 -17.45 -8.84
C ASP A 29 4.99 -16.05 -9.48
N LEU A 30 6.07 -15.56 -10.04
CA LEU A 30 6.13 -14.24 -10.66
C LEU A 30 6.00 -14.29 -12.20
N GLY A 31 5.81 -15.49 -12.78
CA GLY A 31 5.77 -15.65 -14.24
C GLY A 31 7.10 -15.33 -14.93
N LEU A 32 8.18 -15.30 -14.18
CA LEU A 32 9.53 -15.10 -14.70
C LEU A 32 10.11 -16.43 -15.11
N ASP A 33 10.41 -16.56 -16.38
CA ASP A 33 11.01 -17.76 -16.96
C ASP A 33 12.50 -17.82 -16.60
N THR A 34 12.78 -18.18 -15.34
CA THR A 34 14.13 -18.38 -14.85
C THR A 34 14.31 -19.83 -14.40
N SER A 35 15.28 -20.48 -14.98
CA SER A 35 15.68 -21.84 -14.72
C SER A 35 15.97 -22.12 -13.22
N GLY A 36 14.95 -22.53 -12.47
CA GLY A 36 15.11 -23.37 -11.27
C GLY A 36 15.83 -22.84 -10.05
N SER A 37 16.06 -21.53 -9.91
CA SER A 37 16.57 -20.93 -8.68
C SER A 37 15.44 -20.25 -7.91
N ASP A 38 15.28 -20.61 -6.62
CA ASP A 38 14.39 -19.88 -5.72
C ASP A 38 14.88 -18.43 -5.60
N GLU A 39 14.17 -17.50 -6.23
CA GLU A 39 14.49 -16.09 -6.11
C GLU A 39 13.86 -15.54 -4.83
N ILE A 40 14.68 -15.00 -3.95
CA ILE A 40 14.21 -14.35 -2.72
C ILE A 40 13.78 -12.94 -3.10
N VAL A 41 12.50 -12.64 -2.90
CA VAL A 41 11.96 -11.31 -3.14
C VAL A 41 11.55 -10.63 -1.83
N SER A 42 11.58 -9.32 -1.85
CA SER A 42 11.10 -8.49 -0.76
C SER A 42 9.89 -7.68 -1.20
N MET A 43 8.98 -7.43 -0.27
CA MET A 43 7.88 -6.49 -0.47
C MET A 43 8.40 -5.06 -0.30
N GLU A 44 8.24 -4.25 -1.33
CA GLU A 44 8.43 -2.81 -1.26
C GLU A 44 7.08 -2.10 -1.30
N VAL A 45 6.95 -1.02 -0.54
CA VAL A 45 5.74 -0.21 -0.46
C VAL A 45 6.04 1.25 -0.70
N VAL A 46 5.06 1.97 -1.25
CA VAL A 46 5.17 3.42 -1.46
C VAL A 46 4.61 4.15 -0.26
N LEU A 47 5.39 5.11 0.23
CA LEU A 47 4.91 6.10 1.17
C LEU A 47 4.88 7.49 0.52
N VAL A 48 3.92 8.29 0.96
CA VAL A 48 3.82 9.71 0.62
C VAL A 48 4.23 10.55 1.82
N GLY A 49 4.84 11.70 1.58
CA GLY A 49 5.37 12.51 2.66
C GLY A 49 5.31 14.00 2.42
N ARG A 50 5.44 14.75 3.51
CA ARG A 50 5.58 16.20 3.51
C ARG A 50 6.87 16.57 4.22
N SER A 51 7.86 17.01 3.43
CA SER A 51 9.22 17.27 3.92
C SER A 51 9.26 18.38 4.98
N HIS A 52 8.44 19.43 4.83
CA HIS A 52 8.43 20.58 5.73
C HIS A 52 7.92 20.27 7.15
N VAL A 53 7.17 19.18 7.34
CA VAL A 53 6.68 18.72 8.65
C VAL A 53 7.18 17.33 9.04
N GLY A 54 7.98 16.70 8.19
CA GLY A 54 8.56 15.39 8.45
C GLY A 54 7.55 14.25 8.56
N ILE A 55 6.42 14.33 7.85
CA ILE A 55 5.38 13.30 7.87
C ILE A 55 5.59 12.32 6.72
N TRP A 56 5.44 11.03 7.05
CA TRP A 56 5.29 9.93 6.11
C TRP A 56 3.99 9.18 6.39
N ALA A 57 3.24 8.87 5.33
CA ALA A 57 1.92 8.27 5.44
C ALA A 57 1.62 7.33 4.26
N LEU A 58 0.59 6.51 4.42
CA LEU A 58 -0.02 5.76 3.33
C LEU A 58 -0.92 6.68 2.49
N PRO A 59 -0.97 6.52 1.15
CA PRO A 59 -1.84 7.29 0.29
C PRO A 59 -3.31 7.01 0.60
N LYS A 60 -4.13 8.06 0.65
CA LYS A 60 -5.56 7.99 0.94
C LYS A 60 -6.26 9.28 0.58
N GLY A 61 -7.56 9.23 0.41
CA GLY A 61 -8.35 10.44 0.22
C GLY A 61 -9.84 10.23 0.33
N THR A 62 -10.58 11.25 -0.01
CA THR A 62 -12.02 11.38 0.21
C THR A 62 -12.81 10.97 -1.03
N PRO A 63 -13.96 10.28 -0.88
CA PRO A 63 -14.82 9.91 -1.99
C PRO A 63 -15.31 11.12 -2.79
N GLN A 64 -15.37 10.94 -4.10
CA GLN A 64 -16.12 11.80 -5.01
C GLN A 64 -17.52 11.23 -5.22
N PRO A 65 -18.50 12.07 -5.63
CA PRO A 65 -19.85 11.59 -5.87
C PRO A 65 -19.90 10.40 -6.84
N GLY A 66 -20.62 9.33 -6.45
CA GLY A 66 -20.79 8.13 -7.26
C GLY A 66 -19.66 7.10 -7.21
N GLU A 67 -18.57 7.38 -6.50
CA GLU A 67 -17.49 6.40 -6.33
C GLU A 67 -17.84 5.33 -5.29
N THR A 68 -17.48 4.08 -5.58
CA THR A 68 -17.36 3.04 -4.56
C THR A 68 -16.12 3.27 -3.71
N ILE A 69 -16.06 2.66 -2.54
CA ILE A 69 -14.90 2.81 -1.66
C ILE A 69 -13.62 2.24 -2.30
N GLU A 70 -13.75 1.18 -3.08
CA GLU A 70 -12.66 0.57 -3.85
C GLU A 70 -12.14 1.52 -4.95
N GLN A 71 -13.05 2.20 -5.65
CA GLN A 71 -12.69 3.19 -6.65
C GLN A 71 -11.96 4.38 -6.04
N VAL A 72 -12.38 4.83 -4.85
CA VAL A 72 -11.68 5.89 -4.10
C VAL A 72 -10.24 5.47 -3.79
N ALA A 73 -10.05 4.26 -3.28
CA ALA A 73 -8.73 3.76 -2.92
C ALA A 73 -7.78 3.73 -4.12
N VAL A 74 -8.25 3.21 -5.27
CA VAL A 74 -7.46 3.16 -6.51
C VAL A 74 -7.15 4.56 -7.02
N ARG A 75 -8.15 5.43 -7.14
CA ARG A 75 -7.97 6.80 -7.65
C ARG A 75 -7.00 7.59 -6.79
N GLU A 76 -7.21 7.64 -5.48
CA GLU A 76 -6.37 8.40 -4.56
C GLU A 76 -4.92 7.87 -4.55
N ALA A 77 -4.75 6.55 -4.54
CA ALA A 77 -3.41 5.96 -4.64
C ALA A 77 -2.71 6.36 -5.94
N GLN A 78 -3.42 6.32 -7.07
CA GLN A 78 -2.84 6.69 -8.38
C GLN A 78 -2.49 8.18 -8.44
N GLU A 79 -3.37 9.06 -7.95
CA GLU A 79 -3.11 10.51 -7.92
C GLU A 79 -1.93 10.86 -7.04
N GLU A 80 -1.91 10.36 -5.81
CA GLU A 80 -0.88 10.72 -4.83
C GLU A 80 0.48 10.08 -5.10
N THR A 81 0.52 8.91 -5.74
CA THR A 81 1.78 8.20 -5.99
C THR A 81 2.29 8.31 -7.42
N GLY A 82 1.44 8.65 -8.39
CA GLY A 82 1.78 8.64 -9.82
C GLY A 82 1.79 7.24 -10.44
N LEU A 83 1.53 6.21 -9.65
CA LEU A 83 1.54 4.83 -10.09
C LEU A 83 0.16 4.39 -10.57
N GLN A 84 0.13 3.44 -11.52
CA GLN A 84 -1.06 2.69 -11.86
C GLN A 84 -1.13 1.48 -10.93
N VAL A 85 -2.30 1.20 -10.36
CA VAL A 85 -2.46 0.13 -9.39
C VAL A 85 -3.63 -0.78 -9.74
N ARG A 86 -3.53 -2.03 -9.27
CA ARG A 86 -4.59 -3.03 -9.33
C ARG A 86 -5.00 -3.41 -7.91
N LEU A 87 -6.30 -3.39 -7.62
CA LEU A 87 -6.82 -3.78 -6.31
C LEU A 87 -6.76 -5.30 -6.15
N ILE A 88 -6.12 -5.75 -5.07
CA ILE A 88 -5.96 -7.18 -4.75
C ILE A 88 -6.96 -7.59 -3.68
N ALA A 89 -7.00 -6.88 -2.53
CA ALA A 89 -7.84 -7.28 -1.39
C ALA A 89 -8.04 -6.11 -0.42
N TYR A 90 -9.09 -6.21 0.40
CA TYR A 90 -9.27 -5.34 1.56
C TYR A 90 -8.32 -5.76 2.68
N VAL A 91 -7.64 -4.80 3.29
CA VAL A 91 -6.67 -5.05 4.38
C VAL A 91 -7.30 -4.79 5.74
N GLY A 92 -7.78 -3.59 5.97
CA GLY A 92 -8.33 -3.19 7.25
C GLY A 92 -8.66 -1.70 7.29
N SER A 93 -9.17 -1.25 8.41
CA SER A 93 -9.54 0.16 8.60
C SER A 93 -8.91 0.76 9.86
N ILE A 94 -8.71 2.08 9.79
CA ILE A 94 -8.32 2.91 10.90
C ILE A 94 -9.46 3.85 11.20
N SER A 95 -9.81 4.01 12.49
CA SER A 95 -10.81 4.96 12.93
C SER A 95 -10.20 5.92 13.94
N TYR A 96 -10.49 7.21 13.78
CA TYR A 96 -10.06 8.22 14.71
C TYR A 96 -11.07 9.36 14.79
N SER A 97 -11.00 10.15 15.86
CA SER A 97 -11.85 11.30 16.07
C SER A 97 -11.01 12.56 16.20
N PHE A 98 -11.53 13.64 15.69
CA PHE A 98 -10.93 14.97 15.86
C PHE A 98 -12.02 16.03 15.99
N VAL A 99 -11.65 17.18 16.55
CA VAL A 99 -12.54 18.36 16.69
C VAL A 99 -12.06 19.45 15.74
N ARG A 100 -12.98 19.94 14.94
CA ARG A 100 -12.75 21.09 14.05
C ARG A 100 -13.97 22.01 14.11
N ASP A 101 -13.73 23.33 14.31
CA ASP A 101 -14.80 24.33 14.41
C ASP A 101 -15.90 23.94 15.42
N SER A 102 -15.47 23.46 16.60
CA SER A 102 -16.34 22.97 17.69
C SER A 102 -17.20 21.75 17.33
N VAL A 103 -16.97 21.12 16.20
CA VAL A 103 -17.67 19.88 15.77
C VAL A 103 -16.73 18.70 15.90
N ARG A 104 -17.24 17.63 16.53
CA ARG A 104 -16.53 16.35 16.62
C ARG A 104 -16.78 15.52 15.36
N TYR A 105 -15.69 15.13 14.71
CA TYR A 105 -15.69 14.26 13.54
C TYR A 105 -15.17 12.88 13.93
N HIS A 106 -15.83 11.85 13.41
CA HIS A 106 -15.35 10.48 13.43
C HIS A 106 -14.97 10.09 12.02
N LYS A 107 -13.71 9.80 11.79
CA LYS A 107 -13.19 9.42 10.47
C LYS A 107 -12.78 7.96 10.47
N GLN A 108 -13.21 7.24 9.42
CA GLN A 108 -12.75 5.91 9.11
C GLN A 108 -12.01 5.93 7.79
N VAL A 109 -10.83 5.32 7.75
CA VAL A 109 -10.02 5.14 6.55
C VAL A 109 -9.93 3.66 6.26
N ARG A 110 -10.44 3.23 5.11
CA ARG A 110 -10.34 1.84 4.65
C ARG A 110 -9.13 1.68 3.75
N HIS A 111 -8.30 0.69 4.07
CA HIS A 111 -7.06 0.41 3.35
C HIS A 111 -7.16 -0.89 2.58
N PHE A 112 -6.71 -0.84 1.32
CA PHE A 112 -6.67 -1.97 0.40
C PHE A 112 -5.23 -2.32 0.03
N LEU A 113 -5.00 -3.56 -0.31
CA LEU A 113 -3.75 -4.02 -0.90
C LEU A 113 -3.82 -3.73 -2.40
N LEU A 114 -2.89 -2.89 -2.89
CA LEU A 114 -2.86 -2.37 -4.24
C LEU A 114 -1.53 -2.73 -4.89
N GLU A 115 -1.56 -3.50 -5.96
CA GLU A 115 -0.35 -3.87 -6.71
C GLU A 115 0.01 -2.79 -7.71
N ALA A 116 1.25 -2.30 -7.69
CA ALA A 116 1.75 -1.39 -8.71
C ALA A 116 1.95 -2.15 -10.02
N ILE A 117 1.27 -1.68 -11.07
CA ILE A 117 1.29 -2.31 -12.41
C ILE A 117 1.83 -1.40 -13.50
N GLY A 118 2.19 -0.17 -13.18
CA GLY A 118 2.71 0.81 -14.13
C GLY A 118 2.84 2.19 -13.53
N GLY A 119 3.08 3.18 -14.38
CA GLY A 119 3.28 4.56 -13.96
C GLY A 119 4.66 4.83 -13.40
N ASP A 120 4.83 6.01 -12.81
CA ASP A 120 6.09 6.49 -12.25
C ASP A 120 5.79 7.44 -11.08
N THR A 121 6.57 7.33 -10.01
CA THR A 121 6.37 8.18 -8.82
C THR A 121 6.58 9.67 -9.09
N THR A 122 7.27 10.04 -10.14
CA THR A 122 7.41 11.45 -10.56
C THR A 122 6.12 12.07 -11.08
N LEU A 123 5.12 11.25 -11.42
CA LEU A 123 3.83 11.68 -11.96
C LEU A 123 2.79 11.97 -10.86
N HIS A 124 3.18 11.93 -9.58
CA HIS A 124 2.29 12.22 -8.46
C HIS A 124 1.74 13.64 -8.52
N ASP A 125 0.58 13.87 -7.90
CA ASP A 125 0.00 15.21 -7.76
C ASP A 125 0.81 16.09 -6.77
N HIS A 126 0.26 17.26 -6.42
CA HIS A 126 0.95 18.22 -5.56
C HIS A 126 0.57 18.15 -4.09
N GLU A 127 -0.25 17.19 -3.68
CA GLU A 127 -0.68 17.07 -2.28
C GLU A 127 0.48 16.73 -1.35
N TYR A 128 1.35 15.84 -1.79
CA TYR A 128 2.60 15.48 -1.12
C TYR A 128 3.80 15.84 -1.98
N ASP A 129 4.88 16.31 -1.36
CA ASP A 129 6.11 16.64 -2.07
C ASP A 129 7.10 15.46 -2.14
N LEU A 130 6.86 14.42 -1.35
CA LEU A 130 7.67 13.20 -1.33
C LEU A 130 6.81 11.98 -1.68
N VAL A 131 7.32 11.16 -2.59
CA VAL A 131 6.75 9.84 -2.93
C VAL A 131 7.91 8.89 -3.16
N GLU A 132 8.07 7.91 -2.28
CA GLU A 132 9.23 7.02 -2.32
C GLU A 132 8.87 5.58 -2.03
N TRP A 133 9.61 4.66 -2.67
CA TRP A 133 9.58 3.24 -2.38
C TRP A 133 10.48 2.90 -1.21
N PHE A 134 9.96 2.09 -0.29
CA PHE A 134 10.71 1.55 0.85
C PHE A 134 10.51 0.05 0.95
N PRO A 135 11.54 -0.72 1.35
CA PRO A 135 11.33 -2.06 1.87
C PRO A 135 10.33 -2.01 3.03
N LEU A 136 9.49 -3.03 3.18
CA LEU A 136 8.39 -3.02 4.15
C LEU A 136 8.84 -2.63 5.58
N HIS A 137 9.93 -3.20 6.08
CA HIS A 137 10.41 -2.87 7.42
C HIS A 137 10.90 -1.44 7.55
N GLU A 138 11.51 -0.89 6.51
CA GLU A 138 11.90 0.52 6.49
C GLU A 138 10.65 1.42 6.46
N ALA A 139 9.63 1.05 5.69
CA ALA A 139 8.35 1.76 5.67
C ALA A 139 7.70 1.78 7.06
N CYS A 140 7.73 0.66 7.78
CA CYS A 140 7.24 0.58 9.16
C CYS A 140 7.97 1.55 10.11
N ARG A 141 9.26 1.73 9.92
CA ARG A 141 10.06 2.69 10.70
C ARG A 141 9.82 4.14 10.29
N ARG A 142 9.52 4.40 9.02
CA ARG A 142 9.32 5.74 8.47
C ARG A 142 7.94 6.30 8.76
N LEU A 143 6.90 5.47 8.78
CA LEU A 143 5.53 5.91 9.02
C LEU A 143 5.41 6.72 10.31
N THR A 144 4.78 7.88 10.20
CA THR A 144 4.56 8.79 11.34
C THR A 144 3.50 8.25 12.30
N PHE A 145 2.47 7.56 11.77
CA PHE A 145 1.31 7.13 12.54
C PHE A 145 1.36 5.62 12.81
N GLN A 146 1.34 5.25 14.09
CA GLN A 146 1.45 3.85 14.53
C GLN A 146 0.32 2.96 14.03
N ASN A 147 -0.89 3.48 13.87
CA ASN A 147 -2.01 2.74 13.33
C ASN A 147 -1.82 2.34 11.86
N GLU A 148 -1.11 3.14 11.08
CA GLU A 148 -0.73 2.78 9.70
C GLU A 148 0.34 1.68 9.66
N VAL A 149 1.22 1.61 10.65
CA VAL A 149 2.18 0.50 10.80
C VAL A 149 1.44 -0.84 10.94
N HIS A 150 0.38 -0.89 11.72
CA HIS A 150 -0.46 -2.10 11.83
C HIS A 150 -1.09 -2.49 10.50
N ILE A 151 -1.51 -1.52 9.69
CA ILE A 151 -2.02 -1.78 8.34
C ILE A 151 -0.94 -2.43 7.46
N LEU A 152 0.32 -1.99 7.55
CA LEU A 152 1.41 -2.62 6.80
C LEU A 152 1.63 -4.08 7.21
N TYR A 153 1.60 -4.39 8.49
CA TYR A 153 1.72 -5.78 8.94
C TYR A 153 0.55 -6.65 8.47
N GLN A 154 -0.67 -6.14 8.51
CA GLN A 154 -1.83 -6.84 7.97
C GLN A 154 -1.72 -7.06 6.46
N ALA A 155 -1.22 -6.06 5.73
CA ALA A 155 -0.98 -6.16 4.29
C ALA A 155 0.07 -7.23 3.96
N GLU A 156 1.13 -7.32 4.74
CA GLU A 156 2.16 -8.37 4.61
C GLU A 156 1.56 -9.77 4.73
N GLU A 157 0.77 -10.01 5.78
CA GLU A 157 0.08 -11.29 5.96
C GLU A 157 -0.86 -11.63 4.79
N MET A 158 -1.60 -10.64 4.31
CA MET A 158 -2.53 -10.83 3.20
C MET A 158 -1.80 -11.13 1.89
N LEU A 159 -0.67 -10.47 1.65
CA LEU A 159 0.16 -10.76 0.48
C LEU A 159 0.68 -12.19 0.50
N GLN A 160 1.15 -12.67 1.65
CA GLN A 160 1.59 -14.06 1.82
C GLN A 160 0.48 -15.05 1.49
N ARG A 161 -0.74 -14.81 1.97
CA ARG A 161 -1.90 -15.65 1.68
C ARG A 161 -2.27 -15.63 0.19
N TRP A 162 -2.27 -14.45 -0.41
CA TRP A 162 -2.57 -14.28 -1.83
C TRP A 162 -1.58 -15.04 -2.71
N LEU A 163 -0.29 -14.92 -2.45
CA LEU A 163 0.76 -15.66 -3.15
C LEU A 163 0.60 -17.18 -2.98
N HIS A 164 0.25 -17.63 -1.77
CA HIS A 164 0.02 -19.05 -1.51
C HIS A 164 -1.18 -19.61 -2.29
N HIS A 165 -2.25 -18.83 -2.46
CA HIS A 165 -3.40 -19.24 -3.28
C HIS A 165 -3.05 -19.31 -4.76
N GLN A 166 -2.30 -18.36 -5.28
CA GLN A 166 -1.84 -18.39 -6.68
C GLN A 166 -1.06 -19.67 -7.01
N ARG A 167 -0.21 -20.14 -6.08
CA ARG A 167 0.51 -21.42 -6.23
C ARG A 167 -0.42 -22.62 -6.41
N LYS A 168 -1.47 -22.70 -5.62
CA LYS A 168 -2.42 -23.82 -5.66
C LYS A 168 -3.24 -23.85 -6.95
N GLU A 169 -3.55 -22.69 -7.51
CA GLU A 169 -4.29 -22.58 -8.76
C GLU A 169 -3.42 -22.88 -9.99
N GLY A 170 -2.14 -22.50 -9.96
CA GLY A 170 -1.18 -22.80 -11.03
C GLY A 170 -0.74 -24.26 -11.12
N GLN A 171 -1.08 -25.09 -10.13
CA GLN A 171 -0.75 -26.53 -10.11
C GLN A 171 -1.91 -27.43 -10.58
N LYS A 172 -3.03 -26.87 -11.00
CA LYS A 172 -4.17 -27.57 -11.59
C LYS A 172 -4.16 -27.45 -13.12
#